data_2f51b9304c0e648f563065497c04a4ef
#
_entry.id   2f51b9304c0e648f563065497c04a4ef
#
_cell.length_a   1.000
_cell.length_b   1.000
_cell.length_c   1.000
_cell.angle_alpha   90.00
_cell.angle_beta   90.00
_cell.angle_gamma   90.00
#
_symmetry.space_group_name_H-M   'P 1'
#
loop_
_entity.id
_entity.type
_entity.pdbx_description
1 polymer ?
#
loop_
_entity_poly.entity_id
_entity_poly.type
_entity_poly.pdbx_seq_one_letter_code
_entity_poly.pdbx_strand_id
1 'polypeptide(L)'
;MSDIRIEFSRKSMRMLYSEKVISRNKNKIRLYMFENMLKLPTEKTVKKEIIVNRTFEESRVAVLESGKLYNLFIERRESEKILNNIYKGRVQNIVPALNSVFVDIGFGKSAYLDIADIVKLRNGKKNIKDVIESGQDIMVQVYKEPIYNKGAKVTMNISLPGRLLVYMPFSNNVGVSKSIKDKHEYNRLKSMTVELKKDILGGIIIRTEAEESKEAEIKNEIKYLTRLWTSITERFNDAKPMSLVHKDLGIVFQTVRDYFSDDVEFMRIDSRKELKDVKDFVKIVSPEFLDKIVFYDIKTPIFKKYNIEGEIKKLCSNKAWLNSGGYLIIQEAESLCAIDVNSGKFTAKSTIEDTAVSTNLEAAEEIARQLRLRNIGGIIVIDFIDMKKASNRKKVLEKLREATKVDKAKIEIWPVTKLGLIEMTRERKKK
;
A
#
# COMPACT_ATOMS: atom_id res chain seq x y z
N MET A 1 35.54 -14.02 -2.90
CA MET A 1 36.47 -12.90 -2.71
C MET A 1 37.36 -12.86 -3.95
N SER A 2 37.06 -11.96 -4.84
CA SER A 2 37.95 -11.61 -5.95
C SER A 2 37.87 -10.10 -6.05
N ASP A 3 38.94 -9.47 -5.57
CA ASP A 3 39.16 -8.03 -5.63
C ASP A 3 39.23 -7.57 -7.08
N ILE A 4 38.26 -6.77 -7.50
CA ILE A 4 38.40 -6.01 -8.74
C ILE A 4 39.23 -4.76 -8.39
N ARG A 5 40.54 -4.84 -8.59
CA ARG A 5 41.44 -3.68 -8.64
C ARG A 5 41.20 -2.96 -9.98
N ILE A 6 40.61 -1.77 -9.90
CA ILE A 6 40.61 -0.84 -11.03
C ILE A 6 41.97 -0.14 -11.05
N GLU A 7 42.86 -0.56 -11.92
CA GLU A 7 44.11 0.13 -12.19
C GLU A 7 43.84 1.33 -13.09
N PHE A 8 43.91 2.53 -12.53
CA PHE A 8 44.00 3.74 -13.30
C PHE A 8 45.43 3.93 -13.80
N SER A 9 45.60 4.05 -15.11
CA SER A 9 46.91 4.26 -15.72
C SER A 9 47.52 5.61 -15.28
N ARG A 10 48.84 5.61 -15.01
CA ARG A 10 49.59 6.82 -14.62
C ARG A 10 49.48 8.00 -15.59
N LYS A 11 48.99 7.77 -16.82
CA LYS A 11 48.79 8.77 -17.83
C LYS A 11 47.50 9.63 -17.61
N SER A 12 46.47 9.03 -17.00
CA SER A 12 45.22 9.77 -16.67
C SER A 12 45.38 10.72 -15.50
N MET A 13 46.36 10.47 -14.62
CA MET A 13 46.62 11.34 -13.48
C MET A 13 47.44 12.60 -13.84
N ARG A 14 48.18 12.59 -14.92
CA ARG A 14 48.99 13.78 -15.37
C ARG A 14 48.19 14.86 -16.09
N MET A 15 47.00 14.54 -16.58
CA MET A 15 46.12 15.55 -17.25
C MET A 15 45.31 16.40 -16.25
N LEU A 16 45.24 16.03 -14.97
CA LEU A 16 44.47 16.73 -13.94
C LEU A 16 45.26 17.69 -13.06
N TYR A 17 46.60 17.79 -13.30
CA TYR A 17 47.47 18.64 -12.47
C TYR A 17 48.24 19.61 -13.34
N SER A 18 47.63 20.76 -13.67
CA SER A 18 48.39 21.97 -13.99
C SER A 18 48.46 22.83 -12.72
N GLU A 19 49.72 23.14 -12.32
CA GLU A 19 50.07 23.65 -10.98
C GLU A 19 49.55 25.02 -10.57
N LYS A 20 48.68 25.67 -11.33
CA LYS A 20 48.21 27.06 -11.01
C LYS A 20 46.77 27.22 -10.43
N VAL A 21 46.04 26.10 -10.18
CA VAL A 21 44.68 26.14 -9.63
C VAL A 21 44.58 25.55 -8.20
N ILE A 22 45.70 25.17 -7.61
CA ILE A 22 45.74 24.26 -6.44
C ILE A 22 45.52 24.95 -5.08
N SER A 23 45.52 26.26 -4.95
CA SER A 23 45.55 26.86 -3.59
C SER A 23 44.17 27.28 -3.00
N ARG A 24 43.10 27.28 -3.78
CA ARG A 24 41.76 27.69 -3.27
C ARG A 24 40.64 26.65 -3.31
N ASN A 25 40.87 25.46 -3.88
CA ASN A 25 39.79 24.51 -4.09
C ASN A 25 40.00 23.11 -3.45
N LYS A 26 41.07 22.87 -2.70
CA LYS A 26 41.32 21.55 -2.07
C LYS A 26 40.16 21.05 -1.18
N ASN A 27 39.51 21.96 -0.45
CA ASN A 27 38.39 21.59 0.41
C ASN A 27 37.08 21.33 -0.35
N LYS A 28 36.82 22.07 -1.43
CA LYS A 28 35.62 21.85 -2.26
C LYS A 28 35.72 20.57 -3.08
N ILE A 29 36.90 20.26 -3.65
CA ILE A 29 37.12 19.01 -4.40
C ILE A 29 37.09 17.81 -3.46
N ARG A 30 37.64 17.94 -2.24
CA ARG A 30 37.59 16.87 -1.22
C ARG A 30 36.17 16.64 -0.71
N LEU A 31 35.38 17.70 -0.54
CA LEU A 31 33.95 17.62 -0.18
C LEU A 31 33.14 16.97 -1.31
N TYR A 32 33.35 17.40 -2.54
CA TYR A 32 32.66 16.85 -3.72
C TYR A 32 33.02 15.39 -4.01
N MET A 33 34.28 14.99 -3.78
CA MET A 33 34.71 13.59 -3.87
C MET A 33 34.18 12.77 -2.68
N PHE A 34 34.10 13.36 -1.48
CA PHE A 34 33.55 12.69 -0.29
C PHE A 34 32.03 12.53 -0.40
N GLU A 35 31.29 13.51 -0.92
CA GLU A 35 29.86 13.43 -1.21
C GLU A 35 29.56 12.40 -2.33
N ASN A 36 30.42 12.27 -3.33
CA ASN A 36 30.26 11.26 -4.38
C ASN A 36 30.79 9.87 -4.00
N MET A 37 31.69 9.74 -3.03
CA MET A 37 32.10 8.46 -2.46
C MET A 37 31.12 7.92 -1.42
N LEU A 38 30.34 8.80 -0.78
CA LEU A 38 29.26 8.43 0.14
C LEU A 38 27.94 8.12 -0.57
N LYS A 39 27.82 8.34 -1.87
CA LYS A 39 26.80 7.70 -2.67
C LYS A 39 27.20 6.23 -2.85
N LEU A 40 26.93 5.43 -1.79
CA LEU A 40 26.69 3.99 -1.94
C LEU A 40 25.85 3.80 -3.21
N PRO A 41 26.05 2.72 -4.00
CA PRO A 41 25.21 2.46 -5.16
C PRO A 41 23.77 2.53 -4.65
N THR A 42 23.07 3.59 -5.01
CA THR A 42 21.65 3.76 -4.75
C THR A 42 21.01 2.45 -5.15
N GLU A 43 20.33 1.80 -4.20
CA GLU A 43 19.44 0.66 -4.49
C GLU A 43 18.79 0.97 -5.84
N LYS A 44 18.91 0.04 -6.80
CA LYS A 44 18.30 0.22 -8.12
C LYS A 44 16.85 0.56 -7.88
N THR A 45 16.48 1.82 -7.99
CA THR A 45 15.11 2.25 -7.81
C THR A 45 14.29 1.45 -8.81
N VAL A 46 13.47 0.55 -8.30
CA VAL A 46 12.62 -0.31 -9.12
C VAL A 46 11.62 0.59 -9.79
N LYS A 47 11.78 0.80 -11.10
CA LYS A 47 10.85 1.62 -11.89
C LYS A 47 9.48 0.99 -11.90
N LYS A 48 8.49 1.76 -11.50
CA LYS A 48 7.08 1.35 -11.48
C LYS A 48 6.31 1.96 -12.63
N GLU A 49 5.36 1.21 -13.14
CA GLU A 49 4.41 1.64 -14.18
C GLU A 49 3.01 1.33 -13.68
N ILE A 50 2.09 2.27 -13.85
CA ILE A 50 0.68 2.08 -13.50
C ILE A 50 -0.13 2.04 -14.79
N ILE A 51 -0.87 0.96 -15.00
CA ILE A 51 -1.67 0.73 -16.19
C ILE A 51 -3.14 0.68 -15.81
N VAL A 52 -3.94 1.58 -16.35
CA VAL A 52 -5.38 1.68 -16.09
C VAL A 52 -6.15 1.30 -17.32
N ASN A 53 -7.02 0.33 -17.17
CA ASN A 53 -7.98 -0.07 -18.18
C ASN A 53 -9.40 0.19 -17.67
N ARG A 54 -10.19 0.95 -18.46
CA ARG A 54 -11.56 1.28 -18.13
C ARG A 54 -12.52 0.73 -19.19
N THR A 55 -13.40 -0.15 -18.78
CA THR A 55 -14.54 -0.61 -19.59
C THR A 55 -15.85 -0.05 -19.03
N PHE A 56 -16.98 -0.34 -19.70
CA PHE A 56 -18.29 0.03 -19.18
C PHE A 56 -18.61 -0.72 -17.88
N GLU A 57 -18.14 -1.97 -17.75
CA GLU A 57 -18.48 -2.88 -16.64
C GLU A 57 -17.50 -2.78 -15.47
N GLU A 58 -16.22 -2.48 -15.75
CA GLU A 58 -15.18 -2.51 -14.71
C GLU A 58 -14.04 -1.52 -14.94
N SER A 59 -13.41 -1.13 -13.84
CA SER A 59 -12.11 -0.48 -13.81
C SER A 59 -11.07 -1.49 -13.37
N ARG A 60 -9.96 -1.58 -14.10
CA ARG A 60 -8.84 -2.44 -13.74
C ARG A 60 -7.57 -1.62 -13.66
N VAL A 61 -6.80 -1.80 -12.59
CA VAL A 61 -5.52 -1.13 -12.40
C VAL A 61 -4.45 -2.15 -12.11
N ALA A 62 -3.38 -2.11 -12.89
CA ALA A 62 -2.19 -2.94 -12.72
C ALA A 62 -1.00 -2.07 -12.34
N VAL A 63 -0.23 -2.49 -11.32
CA VAL A 63 1.05 -1.90 -10.98
C VAL A 63 2.14 -2.88 -11.40
N LEU A 64 2.99 -2.44 -12.32
CA LEU A 64 4.15 -3.18 -12.80
C LEU A 64 5.39 -2.66 -12.09
N GLU A 65 6.31 -3.56 -11.75
CA GLU A 65 7.65 -3.25 -11.24
C GLU A 65 8.66 -3.89 -12.20
N SER A 66 9.48 -3.07 -12.87
CA SER A 66 10.40 -3.52 -13.93
C SER A 66 9.70 -4.41 -14.99
N GLY A 67 8.51 -4.02 -15.42
CA GLY A 67 7.71 -4.71 -16.43
C GLY A 67 6.97 -5.97 -15.96
N LYS A 68 7.12 -6.40 -14.69
CA LYS A 68 6.41 -7.54 -14.10
C LYS A 68 5.21 -7.07 -13.29
N LEU A 69 4.09 -7.78 -13.38
CA LEU A 69 2.88 -7.48 -12.62
C LEU A 69 3.05 -7.81 -11.13
N TYR A 70 2.86 -6.83 -10.25
CA TYR A 70 2.95 -6.98 -8.79
C TYR A 70 1.64 -6.71 -8.06
N ASN A 71 0.81 -5.79 -8.57
CA ASN A 71 -0.51 -5.56 -7.99
C ASN A 71 -1.54 -5.48 -9.12
N LEU A 72 -2.71 -6.03 -8.84
CA LEU A 72 -3.87 -6.00 -9.71
C LEU A 72 -5.10 -5.63 -8.88
N PHE A 73 -5.80 -4.58 -9.29
CA PHE A 73 -7.04 -4.13 -8.67
C PHE A 73 -8.15 -4.16 -9.71
N ILE A 74 -9.29 -4.69 -9.33
CA ILE A 74 -10.47 -4.78 -10.19
C ILE A 74 -11.68 -4.27 -9.42
N GLU A 75 -12.38 -3.30 -9.97
CA GLU A 75 -13.63 -2.77 -9.43
C GLU A 75 -14.72 -2.92 -10.48
N ARG A 76 -15.73 -3.73 -10.18
CA ARG A 76 -16.87 -3.95 -11.05
C ARG A 76 -17.99 -2.99 -10.69
N ARG A 77 -18.69 -2.51 -11.70
CA ARG A 77 -19.79 -1.57 -11.53
C ARG A 77 -20.94 -2.15 -10.72
N GLU A 78 -21.21 -3.43 -10.86
CA GLU A 78 -22.30 -4.14 -10.15
C GLU A 78 -21.95 -4.44 -8.69
N SER A 79 -20.69 -4.50 -8.31
CA SER A 79 -20.27 -4.66 -6.90
C SER A 79 -20.17 -3.28 -6.25
N GLU A 80 -21.30 -2.76 -5.75
CA GLU A 80 -21.28 -1.53 -4.96
C GLU A 80 -20.48 -1.74 -3.68
N LYS A 81 -19.19 -1.44 -3.76
CA LYS A 81 -18.35 -1.38 -2.56
C LYS A 81 -18.76 -0.19 -1.74
N ILE A 82 -19.05 -0.45 -0.49
CA ILE A 82 -19.46 0.59 0.46
C ILE A 82 -18.39 0.91 1.49
N LEU A 83 -17.24 0.22 1.44
CA LEU A 83 -16.11 0.46 2.33
C LEU A 83 -15.67 1.93 2.26
N ASN A 84 -15.40 2.53 3.40
CA ASN A 84 -15.06 3.94 3.62
C ASN A 84 -16.14 4.96 3.20
N ASN A 85 -17.24 4.55 2.59
CA ASN A 85 -18.35 5.44 2.32
C ASN A 85 -18.92 5.99 3.60
N ILE A 86 -19.37 7.25 3.56
CA ILE A 86 -20.00 7.94 4.69
C ILE A 86 -21.49 8.10 4.41
N TYR A 87 -22.30 7.72 5.36
CA TYR A 87 -23.76 7.74 5.29
C TYR A 87 -24.38 8.61 6.39
N LYS A 88 -25.55 9.17 6.11
CA LYS A 88 -26.49 9.63 7.12
C LYS A 88 -27.35 8.44 7.51
N GLY A 89 -26.89 7.73 8.57
CA GLY A 89 -27.59 6.55 9.06
C GLY A 89 -28.62 6.90 10.10
N ARG A 90 -29.70 6.11 10.17
CA ARG A 90 -30.74 6.22 11.19
C ARG A 90 -30.61 5.11 12.22
N VAL A 91 -30.53 5.45 13.48
CA VAL A 91 -30.49 4.49 14.61
C VAL A 91 -31.80 3.73 14.66
N GLN A 92 -31.75 2.41 14.47
CA GLN A 92 -32.91 1.54 14.57
C GLN A 92 -33.05 0.98 16.00
N ASN A 93 -32.03 0.26 16.46
CA ASN A 93 -32.05 -0.42 17.75
C ASN A 93 -30.78 -0.18 18.55
N ILE A 94 -30.92 0.01 19.83
CA ILE A 94 -29.84 0.06 20.83
C ILE A 94 -29.89 -1.24 21.63
N VAL A 95 -28.79 -2.01 21.65
CA VAL A 95 -28.67 -3.28 22.36
C VAL A 95 -27.59 -3.18 23.43
N PRO A 96 -27.92 -2.67 24.64
CA PRO A 96 -26.93 -2.44 25.69
C PRO A 96 -26.17 -3.72 26.12
N ALA A 97 -26.85 -4.88 26.13
CA ALA A 97 -26.24 -6.16 26.47
C ALA A 97 -25.12 -6.58 25.51
N LEU A 98 -25.12 -6.08 24.24
CA LEU A 98 -24.08 -6.32 23.24
C LEU A 98 -23.15 -5.12 23.06
N ASN A 99 -23.32 -4.06 23.89
CA ASN A 99 -22.59 -2.80 23.70
C ASN A 99 -22.64 -2.27 22.28
N SER A 100 -23.80 -2.32 21.63
CA SER A 100 -23.91 -2.03 20.21
C SER A 100 -25.20 -1.29 19.83
N VAL A 101 -25.11 -0.64 18.67
CA VAL A 101 -26.22 0.05 18.00
C VAL A 101 -26.37 -0.51 16.59
N PHE A 102 -27.60 -0.73 16.15
CA PHE A 102 -27.92 -1.06 14.78
C PHE A 102 -28.40 0.19 14.04
N VAL A 103 -27.75 0.47 12.92
CA VAL A 103 -27.94 1.70 12.14
C VAL A 103 -28.38 1.34 10.74
N ASP A 104 -29.48 1.89 10.29
CA ASP A 104 -29.91 1.78 8.89
C ASP A 104 -29.17 2.83 8.07
N ILE A 105 -28.43 2.38 7.08
CA ILE A 105 -27.68 3.23 6.13
C ILE A 105 -28.30 3.25 4.73
N GLY A 106 -29.48 2.63 4.55
CA GLY A 106 -30.14 2.49 3.25
C GLY A 106 -29.48 1.44 2.33
N PHE A 107 -28.69 0.52 2.91
CA PHE A 107 -27.99 -0.51 2.16
C PHE A 107 -28.15 -1.90 2.81
N GLY A 108 -29.11 -2.66 2.31
CA GLY A 108 -29.36 -4.04 2.74
C GLY A 108 -29.74 -4.17 4.22
N LYS A 109 -28.96 -4.93 5.00
CA LYS A 109 -29.16 -5.12 6.43
C LYS A 109 -28.59 -3.96 7.24
N SER A 110 -29.22 -3.70 8.42
CA SER A 110 -28.73 -2.70 9.36
C SER A 110 -27.25 -2.91 9.70
N ALA A 111 -26.50 -1.82 9.66
CA ALA A 111 -25.09 -1.80 9.99
C ALA A 111 -24.87 -1.89 11.52
N TYR A 112 -23.79 -2.52 11.92
CA TYR A 112 -23.37 -2.68 13.31
C TYR A 112 -22.41 -1.56 13.70
N LEU A 113 -22.75 -0.80 14.75
CA LEU A 113 -21.92 0.22 15.36
C LEU A 113 -21.56 -0.23 16.80
N ASP A 114 -20.25 -0.40 17.04
CA ASP A 114 -19.75 -0.71 18.38
C ASP A 114 -19.76 0.52 19.29
N ILE A 115 -19.98 0.32 20.58
CA ILE A 115 -19.96 1.40 21.58
C ILE A 115 -18.61 2.15 21.61
N ALA A 116 -17.51 1.43 21.38
CA ALA A 116 -16.17 2.01 21.33
C ALA A 116 -15.97 2.97 20.13
N ASP A 117 -16.82 2.84 19.12
CA ASP A 117 -16.81 3.64 17.90
C ASP A 117 -17.73 4.88 17.97
N ILE A 118 -18.38 5.11 19.12
CA ILE A 118 -19.25 6.26 19.37
C ILE A 118 -18.43 7.40 19.96
N VAL A 119 -18.21 8.47 19.18
CA VAL A 119 -17.33 9.60 19.54
C VAL A 119 -17.71 10.25 20.88
N LYS A 120 -18.99 10.43 21.16
CA LYS A 120 -19.46 11.12 22.36
C LYS A 120 -19.20 10.37 23.68
N LEU A 121 -19.06 9.05 23.64
CA LEU A 121 -18.76 8.23 24.83
C LEU A 121 -17.33 8.38 25.33
N ARG A 122 -16.40 8.77 24.44
CA ARG A 122 -15.01 9.07 24.83
C ARG A 122 -14.87 10.29 25.73
N ASN A 123 -15.89 11.15 25.79
CA ASN A 123 -15.92 12.37 26.59
C ASN A 123 -16.51 12.17 28.01
N GLY A 124 -16.46 10.93 28.55
CA GLY A 124 -16.78 10.64 29.95
C GLY A 124 -18.22 10.23 30.24
N LYS A 125 -19.11 10.14 29.25
CA LYS A 125 -20.46 9.59 29.43
C LYS A 125 -20.39 8.05 29.43
N LYS A 126 -20.93 7.41 30.45
CA LYS A 126 -20.79 5.97 30.71
C LYS A 126 -21.88 5.10 30.06
N ASN A 127 -23.02 5.68 29.65
CA ASN A 127 -24.17 4.91 29.19
C ASN A 127 -24.52 5.24 27.75
N ILE A 128 -24.70 4.20 26.91
CA ILE A 128 -25.02 4.34 25.49
C ILE A 128 -26.33 5.11 25.25
N LYS A 129 -27.33 4.90 26.14
CA LYS A 129 -28.63 5.58 26.07
C LYS A 129 -28.57 7.08 26.35
N ASP A 130 -27.50 7.55 27.03
CA ASP A 130 -27.32 8.98 27.32
C ASP A 130 -26.72 9.75 26.13
N VAL A 131 -26.37 9.03 25.06
CA VAL A 131 -25.57 9.57 23.93
C VAL A 131 -26.24 9.39 22.59
N ILE A 132 -26.99 8.30 22.44
CA ILE A 132 -27.67 7.95 21.18
C ILE A 132 -29.09 7.50 21.50
N GLU A 133 -30.06 7.99 20.71
CA GLU A 133 -31.47 7.66 20.79
C GLU A 133 -31.94 6.88 19.56
N SER A 134 -32.92 6.00 19.74
CA SER A 134 -33.59 5.34 18.61
C SER A 134 -34.27 6.39 17.71
N GLY A 135 -34.16 6.24 16.39
CA GLY A 135 -34.69 7.21 15.42
C GLY A 135 -33.74 8.39 15.13
N GLN A 136 -32.65 8.55 15.88
CA GLN A 136 -31.65 9.61 15.68
C GLN A 136 -30.90 9.40 14.37
N ASP A 137 -30.67 10.50 13.63
CA ASP A 137 -29.78 10.50 12.46
C ASP A 137 -28.34 10.77 12.89
N ILE A 138 -27.42 9.91 12.46
CA ILE A 138 -25.99 9.98 12.79
C ILE A 138 -25.14 9.84 11.54
N MET A 139 -23.97 10.52 11.54
CA MET A 139 -22.95 10.33 10.51
C MET A 139 -22.12 9.10 10.84
N VAL A 140 -22.05 8.16 9.91
CA VAL A 140 -21.29 6.92 10.07
C VAL A 140 -20.50 6.60 8.84
N GLN A 141 -19.31 6.04 9.03
CA GLN A 141 -18.44 5.54 7.96
C GLN A 141 -18.35 4.02 8.03
N VAL A 142 -18.47 3.36 6.88
CA VAL A 142 -18.31 1.91 6.78
C VAL A 142 -16.81 1.56 6.86
N TYR A 143 -16.43 0.73 7.84
CA TYR A 143 -15.06 0.25 7.96
C TYR A 143 -14.90 -1.26 7.72
N LYS A 144 -16.02 -2.01 7.62
CA LYS A 144 -16.06 -3.40 7.14
C LYS A 144 -17.28 -3.63 6.28
N GLU A 145 -17.05 -4.24 5.11
CA GLU A 145 -18.10 -4.69 4.20
C GLU A 145 -19.05 -5.70 4.88
N PRO A 146 -20.32 -5.79 4.45
CA PRO A 146 -21.21 -6.86 4.86
C PRO A 146 -20.64 -8.21 4.43
N ILE A 147 -20.76 -9.23 5.29
CA ILE A 147 -20.26 -10.58 5.00
C ILE A 147 -21.38 -11.58 5.26
N TYR A 148 -21.73 -12.37 4.25
CA TYR A 148 -22.82 -13.36 4.31
C TYR A 148 -24.13 -12.74 4.87
N ASN A 149 -24.52 -13.20 6.07
CA ASN A 149 -25.76 -12.77 6.73
C ASN A 149 -25.57 -11.60 7.71
N LYS A 150 -24.37 -11.02 7.82
CA LYS A 150 -24.07 -9.89 8.73
C LYS A 150 -24.07 -8.57 7.97
N GLY A 151 -24.72 -7.54 8.55
CA GLY A 151 -24.65 -6.18 8.05
C GLY A 151 -23.21 -5.61 8.08
N ALA A 152 -23.01 -4.49 7.41
CA ALA A 152 -21.75 -3.76 7.44
C ALA A 152 -21.38 -3.35 8.88
N LYS A 153 -20.07 -3.18 9.16
CA LYS A 153 -19.64 -2.51 10.38
C LYS A 153 -19.33 -1.05 10.10
N VAL A 154 -19.84 -0.19 10.95
CA VAL A 154 -19.69 1.27 10.84
C VAL A 154 -19.08 1.88 12.08
N THR A 155 -18.49 3.06 11.92
CA THR A 155 -17.89 3.86 12.99
C THR A 155 -18.35 5.32 12.87
N MET A 156 -18.47 6.01 13.98
CA MET A 156 -18.61 7.47 14.02
C MET A 156 -17.24 8.19 13.99
N ASN A 157 -16.15 7.46 14.18
CA ASN A 157 -14.78 8.00 14.06
C ASN A 157 -14.40 8.12 12.58
N ILE A 158 -14.93 9.16 11.93
CA ILE A 158 -14.65 9.40 10.51
C ILE A 158 -13.15 9.59 10.28
N SER A 159 -12.63 8.94 9.25
CA SER A 159 -11.25 9.07 8.80
C SER A 159 -11.20 9.34 7.30
N LEU A 160 -10.48 10.37 6.91
CA LEU A 160 -10.29 10.76 5.51
C LEU A 160 -8.84 10.50 5.12
N PRO A 161 -8.56 9.40 4.43
CA PRO A 161 -7.20 9.05 4.04
C PRO A 161 -6.77 9.87 2.82
N GLY A 162 -5.70 10.65 3.01
CA GLY A 162 -4.92 11.26 1.95
C GLY A 162 -3.71 10.41 1.54
N ARG A 163 -2.81 10.97 0.73
CA ARG A 163 -1.55 10.34 0.33
C ARG A 163 -0.54 10.35 1.49
N LEU A 164 -0.28 11.51 2.05
CA LEU A 164 0.75 11.75 3.07
C LEU A 164 0.23 11.61 4.50
N LEU A 165 -1.07 11.79 4.70
CA LEU A 165 -1.68 11.76 6.03
C LEU A 165 -3.10 11.23 6.01
N VAL A 166 -3.60 10.87 7.21
CA VAL A 166 -5.02 10.60 7.47
C VAL A 166 -5.55 11.70 8.36
N TYR A 167 -6.62 12.35 7.94
CA TYR A 167 -7.32 13.36 8.72
C TYR A 167 -8.50 12.74 9.47
N MET A 168 -8.65 13.04 10.76
CA MET A 168 -9.68 12.49 11.64
C MET A 168 -10.43 13.62 12.35
N PRO A 169 -11.55 14.10 11.82
CA PRO A 169 -12.25 15.28 12.32
C PRO A 169 -12.64 15.22 13.79
N PHE A 170 -13.01 14.04 14.28
CA PHE A 170 -13.50 13.82 15.64
C PHE A 170 -12.43 13.33 16.62
N SER A 171 -11.17 13.28 16.23
CA SER A 171 -10.05 12.86 17.06
C SER A 171 -9.15 14.04 17.39
N ASN A 172 -8.46 14.00 18.51
CA ASN A 172 -7.38 14.93 18.83
C ASN A 172 -5.99 14.29 18.68
N ASN A 173 -5.94 13.06 18.17
CA ASN A 173 -4.69 12.32 18.08
C ASN A 173 -3.75 12.93 17.02
N VAL A 174 -2.49 13.05 17.39
CA VAL A 174 -1.39 13.39 16.50
C VAL A 174 -0.44 12.21 16.48
N GLY A 175 -0.17 11.69 15.30
CA GLY A 175 0.67 10.50 15.16
C GLY A 175 1.51 10.50 13.89
N VAL A 176 2.53 9.66 13.90
CA VAL A 176 3.36 9.35 12.74
C VAL A 176 3.41 7.83 12.60
N SER A 177 3.40 7.34 11.36
CA SER A 177 3.44 5.91 11.07
C SER A 177 4.63 5.22 11.74
N LYS A 178 4.35 4.11 12.44
CA LYS A 178 5.40 3.27 13.07
C LYS A 178 6.27 2.53 12.04
N SER A 179 5.88 2.55 10.76
CA SER A 179 6.64 1.95 9.68
C SER A 179 7.84 2.79 9.26
N ILE A 180 7.86 4.08 9.61
CA ILE A 180 9.01 4.97 9.42
C ILE A 180 10.12 4.55 10.38
N LYS A 181 11.21 4.00 9.84
CA LYS A 181 12.30 3.40 10.62
C LYS A 181 13.38 4.39 10.99
N ASP A 182 13.60 5.40 10.13
CA ASP A 182 14.56 6.46 10.40
C ASP A 182 14.07 7.34 11.54
N LYS A 183 14.79 7.34 12.64
CA LYS A 183 14.47 8.12 13.84
C LYS A 183 14.54 9.62 13.60
N HIS A 184 15.47 10.08 12.74
CA HIS A 184 15.62 11.48 12.43
C HIS A 184 14.38 11.98 11.65
N GLU A 185 14.01 11.26 10.61
CA GLU A 185 12.85 11.55 9.79
C GLU A 185 11.53 11.43 10.59
N TYR A 186 11.41 10.38 11.43
CA TYR A 186 10.28 10.25 12.33
C TYR A 186 10.12 11.47 13.25
N ASN A 187 11.22 11.95 13.86
CA ASN A 187 11.19 13.11 14.74
C ASN A 187 10.89 14.40 13.98
N ARG A 188 11.44 14.57 12.77
CA ARG A 188 11.15 15.69 11.88
C ARG A 188 9.65 15.78 11.57
N LEU A 189 9.08 14.69 11.11
CA LEU A 189 7.65 14.60 10.79
C LEU A 189 6.77 14.79 12.03
N LYS A 190 7.18 14.25 13.17
CA LYS A 190 6.45 14.42 14.44
C LYS A 190 6.41 15.89 14.88
N SER A 191 7.55 16.57 14.88
CA SER A 191 7.63 18.00 15.24
C SER A 191 6.80 18.86 14.29
N MET A 192 6.91 18.62 13.00
CA MET A 192 6.10 19.29 11.97
C MET A 192 4.60 19.06 12.20
N THR A 193 4.19 17.82 12.49
CA THR A 193 2.76 17.49 12.67
C THR A 193 2.19 18.20 13.90
N VAL A 194 2.95 18.29 14.99
CA VAL A 194 2.54 19.03 16.20
C VAL A 194 2.34 20.51 15.90
N GLU A 195 3.22 21.11 15.10
CA GLU A 195 3.08 22.51 14.70
C GLU A 195 1.85 22.74 13.82
N LEU A 196 1.69 21.93 12.79
CA LEU A 196 0.55 22.00 11.87
C LEU A 196 -0.80 21.76 12.57
N LYS A 197 -0.81 20.97 13.64
CA LYS A 197 -2.02 20.67 14.41
C LYS A 197 -2.60 21.91 15.10
N LYS A 198 -1.78 22.92 15.41
CA LYS A 198 -2.26 24.15 16.12
C LYS A 198 -3.34 24.88 15.33
N ASP A 199 -3.29 24.82 14.00
CA ASP A 199 -4.19 25.53 13.10
C ASP A 199 -5.37 24.69 12.61
N ILE A 200 -5.54 23.44 13.12
CA ILE A 200 -6.50 22.47 12.57
C ILE A 200 -7.35 21.87 13.68
N LEU A 201 -8.67 21.88 13.48
CA LEU A 201 -9.59 21.06 14.28
C LEU A 201 -9.50 19.60 13.80
N GLY A 202 -9.48 18.63 14.73
CA GLY A 202 -9.38 17.21 14.41
C GLY A 202 -7.95 16.64 14.59
N GLY A 203 -7.79 15.34 14.40
CA GLY A 203 -6.52 14.60 14.49
C GLY A 203 -5.84 14.40 13.15
N ILE A 204 -4.54 14.14 13.20
CA ILE A 204 -3.72 13.87 12.01
C ILE A 204 -2.80 12.70 12.32
N ILE A 205 -2.74 11.73 11.40
CA ILE A 205 -1.74 10.66 11.40
C ILE A 205 -0.95 10.74 10.10
N ILE A 206 0.34 11.02 10.20
CA ILE A 206 1.25 11.02 9.06
C ILE A 206 1.50 9.58 8.61
N ARG A 207 1.42 9.33 7.30
CA ARG A 207 1.63 8.04 6.66
C ARG A 207 3.11 7.86 6.30
N THR A 208 3.49 6.65 5.94
CA THR A 208 4.85 6.32 5.50
C THR A 208 5.22 7.03 4.20
N GLU A 209 4.23 7.25 3.34
CA GLU A 209 4.40 7.98 2.07
C GLU A 209 4.81 9.46 2.24
N ALA A 210 4.84 9.97 3.48
CA ALA A 210 5.31 11.31 3.81
C ALA A 210 6.82 11.38 4.10
N GLU A 211 7.54 10.25 4.08
CA GLU A 211 9.02 10.27 4.17
C GLU A 211 9.57 11.20 3.08
N GLU A 212 10.53 12.05 3.45
CA GLU A 212 11.18 13.06 2.60
C GLU A 212 10.25 14.16 2.04
N SER A 213 8.93 14.12 2.32
CA SER A 213 8.00 15.14 1.85
C SER A 213 8.28 16.51 2.49
N LYS A 214 8.05 17.56 1.69
CA LYS A 214 8.19 18.94 2.15
C LYS A 214 6.98 19.36 2.98
N GLU A 215 7.19 20.28 3.90
CA GLU A 215 6.12 20.82 4.74
C GLU A 215 4.96 21.40 3.91
N ALA A 216 5.28 22.05 2.79
CA ALA A 216 4.28 22.63 1.90
C ALA A 216 3.33 21.58 1.31
N GLU A 217 3.82 20.39 0.99
CA GLU A 217 3.01 19.27 0.46
C GLU A 217 2.03 18.79 1.51
N ILE A 218 2.52 18.57 2.74
CA ILE A 218 1.68 18.16 3.87
C ILE A 218 0.62 19.23 4.19
N LYS A 219 0.99 20.51 4.19
CA LYS A 219 0.05 21.63 4.37
C LYS A 219 -1.03 21.67 3.29
N ASN A 220 -0.67 21.44 2.04
CA ASN A 220 -1.62 21.42 0.91
C ASN A 220 -2.61 20.27 1.06
N GLU A 221 -2.14 19.10 1.44
CA GLU A 221 -3.02 17.96 1.64
C GLU A 221 -3.96 18.15 2.84
N ILE A 222 -3.48 18.74 3.93
CA ILE A 222 -4.34 19.13 5.07
C ILE A 222 -5.45 20.07 4.61
N LYS A 223 -5.13 21.12 3.86
CA LYS A 223 -6.12 22.05 3.30
C LYS A 223 -7.14 21.35 2.41
N TYR A 224 -6.70 20.39 1.61
CA TYR A 224 -7.59 19.60 0.78
C TYR A 224 -8.56 18.76 1.62
N LEU A 225 -8.03 17.99 2.61
CA LEU A 225 -8.85 17.10 3.43
C LEU A 225 -9.81 17.86 4.37
N THR A 226 -9.40 19.01 4.87
CA THR A 226 -10.28 19.87 5.68
C THR A 226 -11.41 20.47 4.86
N ARG A 227 -11.16 20.91 3.62
CA ARG A 227 -12.21 21.34 2.68
C ARG A 227 -13.15 20.20 2.31
N LEU A 228 -12.60 19.01 2.06
CA LEU A 228 -13.41 17.81 1.80
C LEU A 228 -14.33 17.53 2.98
N TRP A 229 -13.81 17.62 4.21
CA TRP A 229 -14.61 17.44 5.43
C TRP A 229 -15.74 18.47 5.55
N THR A 230 -15.47 19.75 5.29
CA THR A 230 -16.51 20.79 5.27
C THR A 230 -17.61 20.44 4.27
N SER A 231 -17.25 20.06 3.06
CA SER A 231 -18.22 19.65 2.04
C SER A 231 -19.03 18.40 2.43
N ILE A 232 -18.41 17.43 3.12
CA ILE A 232 -19.11 16.26 3.67
C ILE A 232 -20.12 16.68 4.73
N THR A 233 -19.74 17.60 5.62
CA THR A 233 -20.62 18.10 6.68
C THR A 233 -21.82 18.85 6.13
N GLU A 234 -21.62 19.70 5.13
CA GLU A 234 -22.70 20.41 4.42
C GLU A 234 -23.67 19.41 3.79
N ARG A 235 -23.16 18.45 3.01
CA ARG A 235 -23.99 17.40 2.42
C ARG A 235 -24.71 16.55 3.45
N PHE A 236 -24.13 16.27 4.59
CA PHE A 236 -24.79 15.54 5.67
C PHE A 236 -26.02 16.29 6.20
N ASN A 237 -25.94 17.62 6.34
CA ASN A 237 -27.06 18.44 6.80
C ASN A 237 -28.23 18.36 5.82
N ASP A 238 -27.95 18.44 4.51
CA ASP A 238 -28.95 18.46 3.44
C ASP A 238 -29.44 17.06 3.06
N ALA A 239 -28.71 16.00 3.39
CA ALA A 239 -29.03 14.64 2.98
C ALA A 239 -30.27 14.11 3.70
N LYS A 240 -31.04 13.29 2.98
CA LYS A 240 -32.11 12.50 3.58
C LYS A 240 -31.54 11.43 4.52
N PRO A 241 -32.26 11.04 5.58
CA PRO A 241 -31.86 9.87 6.36
C PRO A 241 -31.68 8.62 5.49
N MET A 242 -30.83 7.71 5.95
CA MET A 242 -30.53 6.43 5.25
C MET A 242 -30.00 6.64 3.83
N SER A 243 -29.15 7.66 3.61
CA SER A 243 -28.59 7.96 2.30
C SER A 243 -27.08 8.16 2.32
N LEU A 244 -26.46 7.97 1.16
CA LEU A 244 -25.02 8.18 0.94
C LEU A 244 -24.69 9.69 0.98
N VAL A 245 -23.77 10.09 1.83
CA VAL A 245 -23.28 11.47 1.94
C VAL A 245 -21.96 11.65 1.17
N HIS A 246 -21.06 10.67 1.28
CA HIS A 246 -19.78 10.69 0.58
C HIS A 246 -19.40 9.30 0.13
N LYS A 247 -19.08 9.15 -1.16
CA LYS A 247 -18.53 7.94 -1.74
C LYS A 247 -17.00 8.01 -1.69
N ASP A 248 -16.36 6.95 -1.19
CA ASP A 248 -14.89 6.86 -1.22
C ASP A 248 -14.38 6.82 -2.67
N LEU A 249 -13.13 7.13 -2.82
CA LEU A 249 -12.45 7.14 -4.11
C LEU A 249 -12.49 5.76 -4.77
N GLY A 250 -12.79 5.69 -6.06
CA GLY A 250 -12.65 4.47 -6.85
C GLY A 250 -11.18 4.00 -6.91
N ILE A 251 -10.97 2.75 -7.33
CA ILE A 251 -9.64 2.09 -7.28
C ILE A 251 -8.56 2.85 -8.06
N VAL A 252 -8.91 3.59 -9.10
CA VAL A 252 -7.95 4.39 -9.88
C VAL A 252 -7.38 5.51 -9.01
N PHE A 253 -8.23 6.26 -8.33
CA PHE A 253 -7.81 7.34 -7.43
C PHE A 253 -7.14 6.82 -6.16
N GLN A 254 -7.61 5.67 -5.61
CA GLN A 254 -6.93 4.99 -4.51
C GLN A 254 -5.53 4.56 -4.93
N THR A 255 -5.34 4.10 -6.17
CA THR A 255 -4.01 3.72 -6.68
C THR A 255 -3.11 4.95 -6.82
N VAL A 256 -3.63 6.09 -7.28
CA VAL A 256 -2.88 7.35 -7.29
C VAL A 256 -2.46 7.70 -5.86
N ARG A 257 -3.38 7.72 -4.92
CA ARG A 257 -3.10 8.03 -3.52
C ARG A 257 -2.04 7.12 -2.90
N ASP A 258 -2.13 5.82 -3.18
CA ASP A 258 -1.34 4.82 -2.43
C ASP A 258 -0.07 4.36 -3.17
N TYR A 259 0.02 4.50 -4.49
CA TYR A 259 1.11 3.95 -5.31
C TYR A 259 1.83 4.98 -6.18
N PHE A 260 1.30 6.21 -6.32
CA PHE A 260 1.93 7.21 -7.16
C PHE A 260 3.01 7.96 -6.36
N SER A 261 4.26 7.66 -6.64
CA SER A 261 5.46 8.14 -5.96
C SER A 261 6.56 8.43 -6.99
N ASP A 262 7.70 8.93 -6.57
CA ASP A 262 8.79 9.35 -7.46
C ASP A 262 9.33 8.21 -8.33
N ASP A 263 9.29 6.98 -7.84
CA ASP A 263 9.69 5.76 -8.54
C ASP A 263 8.71 5.30 -9.63
N VAL A 264 7.52 5.95 -9.74
CA VAL A 264 6.59 5.74 -10.85
C VAL A 264 7.08 6.50 -12.09
N GLU A 265 7.35 5.75 -13.17
CA GLU A 265 7.79 6.31 -14.44
C GLU A 265 6.61 6.97 -15.18
N PHE A 266 5.49 6.28 -15.26
CA PHE A 266 4.24 6.80 -15.84
C PHE A 266 3.00 6.07 -15.35
N MET A 267 1.86 6.73 -15.51
CA MET A 267 0.52 6.17 -15.40
C MET A 267 -0.19 6.29 -16.74
N ARG A 268 -0.50 5.16 -17.38
CA ARG A 268 -1.21 5.12 -18.66
C ARG A 268 -2.66 4.73 -18.47
N ILE A 269 -3.54 5.52 -19.10
CA ILE A 269 -5.01 5.40 -18.98
C ILE A 269 -5.61 5.35 -20.37
N ASP A 270 -6.45 4.36 -20.65
CA ASP A 270 -7.11 4.17 -21.95
C ASP A 270 -8.48 4.86 -22.09
N SER A 271 -8.94 5.56 -21.06
CA SER A 271 -10.17 6.34 -21.07
C SER A 271 -9.88 7.83 -20.97
N ARG A 272 -10.34 8.64 -21.95
CA ARG A 272 -10.18 10.10 -21.93
C ARG A 272 -10.89 10.77 -20.75
N LYS A 273 -12.06 10.25 -20.37
CA LYS A 273 -12.80 10.74 -19.20
C LYS A 273 -12.02 10.49 -17.93
N GLU A 274 -11.60 9.25 -17.69
CA GLU A 274 -10.83 8.88 -16.51
C GLU A 274 -9.50 9.64 -16.42
N LEU A 275 -8.83 9.83 -17.58
CA LEU A 275 -7.60 10.63 -17.66
C LEU A 275 -7.83 12.06 -17.16
N LYS A 276 -8.91 12.72 -17.62
CA LYS A 276 -9.24 14.08 -17.18
C LYS A 276 -9.50 14.11 -15.68
N ASP A 277 -10.35 13.22 -15.19
CA ASP A 277 -10.72 13.15 -13.76
C ASP A 277 -9.49 12.90 -12.87
N VAL A 278 -8.59 11.98 -13.28
CA VAL A 278 -7.33 11.70 -12.58
C VAL A 278 -6.40 12.91 -12.62
N LYS A 279 -6.24 13.57 -13.76
CA LYS A 279 -5.40 14.79 -13.85
C LYS A 279 -5.93 15.91 -12.97
N ASP A 280 -7.24 16.11 -12.92
CA ASP A 280 -7.84 17.13 -12.06
C ASP A 280 -7.65 16.83 -10.58
N PHE A 281 -7.72 15.55 -10.19
CA PHE A 281 -7.40 15.11 -8.84
C PHE A 281 -5.91 15.31 -8.50
N VAL A 282 -5.00 14.89 -9.36
CA VAL A 282 -3.54 14.98 -9.13
C VAL A 282 -3.07 16.43 -9.08
N LYS A 283 -3.68 17.35 -9.86
CA LYS A 283 -3.39 18.80 -9.74
C LYS A 283 -3.59 19.33 -8.31
N ILE A 284 -4.50 18.72 -7.56
CA ILE A 284 -4.82 19.16 -6.19
C ILE A 284 -3.87 18.50 -5.17
N VAL A 285 -3.63 17.17 -5.32
CA VAL A 285 -2.94 16.38 -4.28
C VAL A 285 -1.44 16.20 -4.52
N SER A 286 -0.98 16.24 -5.78
CA SER A 286 0.42 15.96 -6.16
C SER A 286 0.74 16.52 -7.54
N PRO A 287 0.72 17.85 -7.72
CA PRO A 287 0.88 18.51 -9.04
C PRO A 287 2.19 18.15 -9.73
N GLU A 288 3.22 17.77 -8.98
CA GLU A 288 4.54 17.33 -9.47
C GLU A 288 4.49 16.07 -10.35
N PHE A 289 3.42 15.28 -10.25
CA PHE A 289 3.26 14.04 -11.03
C PHE A 289 2.39 14.17 -12.28
N LEU A 290 1.89 15.36 -12.61
CA LEU A 290 0.99 15.57 -13.75
C LEU A 290 1.56 15.08 -15.09
N ASP A 291 2.84 15.32 -15.32
CA ASP A 291 3.51 14.96 -16.57
C ASP A 291 3.70 13.45 -16.74
N LYS A 292 3.64 12.71 -15.64
CA LYS A 292 3.71 11.23 -15.64
C LYS A 292 2.37 10.57 -16.05
N ILE A 293 1.26 11.33 -16.16
CA ILE A 293 -0.06 10.81 -16.50
C ILE A 293 -0.33 10.97 -17.99
N VAL A 294 -0.38 9.85 -18.72
CA VAL A 294 -0.38 9.81 -20.17
C VAL A 294 -1.60 9.06 -20.69
N PHE A 295 -2.20 9.59 -21.76
CA PHE A 295 -3.24 8.87 -22.48
C PHE A 295 -2.65 7.71 -23.29
N TYR A 296 -3.33 6.57 -23.24
CA TYR A 296 -2.97 5.42 -24.07
C TYR A 296 -3.80 5.46 -25.36
N ASP A 297 -3.17 5.78 -26.48
CA ASP A 297 -3.80 5.92 -27.79
C ASP A 297 -3.24 4.90 -28.78
N ILE A 298 -3.42 3.61 -28.48
CA ILE A 298 -2.99 2.52 -29.38
C ILE A 298 -4.18 1.56 -29.55
N LYS A 299 -4.39 1.05 -30.79
CA LYS A 299 -5.49 0.13 -31.11
C LYS A 299 -5.48 -1.18 -30.31
N THR A 300 -4.30 -1.66 -29.93
CA THR A 300 -4.18 -2.87 -29.12
C THR A 300 -4.70 -2.59 -27.69
N PRO A 301 -5.61 -3.40 -27.12
CA PRO A 301 -6.06 -3.22 -25.74
C PRO A 301 -4.88 -3.12 -24.75
N ILE A 302 -4.93 -2.16 -23.84
CA ILE A 302 -3.79 -1.79 -23.00
C ILE A 302 -3.27 -2.98 -22.17
N PHE A 303 -4.13 -3.78 -21.54
CA PHE A 303 -3.73 -4.94 -20.75
C PHE A 303 -3.10 -6.06 -21.61
N LYS A 304 -3.51 -6.16 -22.89
CA LYS A 304 -2.88 -7.08 -23.84
C LYS A 304 -1.48 -6.57 -24.24
N LYS A 305 -1.31 -5.27 -24.47
CA LYS A 305 -0.01 -4.65 -24.82
C LYS A 305 1.05 -4.88 -23.75
N TYR A 306 0.66 -4.81 -22.49
CA TYR A 306 1.54 -5.02 -21.33
C TYR A 306 1.56 -6.47 -20.83
N ASN A 307 1.02 -7.44 -21.60
CA ASN A 307 0.92 -8.86 -21.23
C ASN A 307 0.23 -9.12 -19.88
N ILE A 308 -0.58 -8.18 -19.38
CA ILE A 308 -1.27 -8.30 -18.10
C ILE A 308 -2.37 -9.37 -18.17
N GLU A 309 -3.08 -9.48 -19.31
CA GLU A 309 -4.09 -10.53 -19.53
C GLU A 309 -3.48 -11.94 -19.41
N GLY A 310 -2.25 -12.14 -19.89
CA GLY A 310 -1.52 -13.41 -19.74
C GLY A 310 -1.21 -13.72 -18.28
N GLU A 311 -0.79 -12.72 -17.50
CA GLU A 311 -0.54 -12.88 -16.06
C GLU A 311 -1.84 -13.15 -15.29
N ILE A 312 -2.94 -12.46 -15.61
CA ILE A 312 -4.27 -12.71 -15.00
C ILE A 312 -4.69 -14.16 -15.20
N LYS A 313 -4.53 -14.72 -16.41
CA LYS A 313 -4.85 -16.13 -16.66
C LYS A 313 -4.03 -17.08 -15.79
N LYS A 314 -2.76 -16.78 -15.56
CA LYS A 314 -1.89 -17.60 -14.68
C LYS A 314 -2.35 -17.56 -13.21
N LEU A 315 -2.94 -16.43 -12.75
CA LEU A 315 -3.45 -16.33 -11.39
C LEU A 315 -4.67 -17.21 -11.10
N CYS A 316 -5.37 -17.68 -12.13
CA CYS A 316 -6.46 -18.65 -11.97
C CYS A 316 -5.97 -20.06 -11.63
N SER A 317 -4.66 -20.36 -11.80
CA SER A 317 -4.05 -21.62 -11.41
C SER A 317 -3.50 -21.56 -9.99
N ASN A 318 -3.54 -22.67 -9.26
CA ASN A 318 -2.83 -22.80 -7.98
C ASN A 318 -1.30 -22.95 -8.16
N LYS A 319 -0.83 -23.11 -9.41
CA LYS A 319 0.59 -23.27 -9.75
C LYS A 319 1.18 -21.95 -10.25
N ALA A 320 2.32 -21.56 -9.69
CA ALA A 320 3.11 -20.43 -10.17
C ALA A 320 4.51 -20.90 -10.57
N TRP A 321 4.90 -20.62 -11.82
CA TRP A 321 6.18 -21.04 -12.37
C TRP A 321 7.30 -20.07 -12.01
N LEU A 322 8.46 -20.64 -11.70
CA LEU A 322 9.72 -19.91 -11.54
C LEU A 322 10.45 -19.81 -12.90
N ASN A 323 11.28 -18.80 -13.08
CA ASN A 323 12.05 -18.62 -14.33
C ASN A 323 13.02 -19.79 -14.57
N SER A 324 13.55 -20.37 -13.49
CA SER A 324 14.44 -21.54 -13.54
C SER A 324 13.74 -22.82 -14.02
N GLY A 325 12.40 -22.88 -14.06
CA GLY A 325 11.61 -24.06 -14.38
C GLY A 325 11.12 -24.85 -13.16
N GLY A 326 11.44 -24.38 -11.96
CA GLY A 326 10.75 -24.78 -10.71
C GLY A 326 9.35 -24.18 -10.65
N TYR A 327 8.61 -24.49 -9.61
CA TYR A 327 7.25 -23.95 -9.42
C TYR A 327 6.80 -23.98 -7.97
N LEU A 328 5.83 -23.11 -7.67
CA LEU A 328 5.11 -23.06 -6.42
C LEU A 328 3.74 -23.73 -6.59
N ILE A 329 3.27 -24.43 -5.57
CA ILE A 329 1.87 -24.83 -5.41
C ILE A 329 1.30 -23.99 -4.26
N ILE A 330 0.25 -23.22 -4.55
CA ILE A 330 -0.37 -22.30 -3.58
C ILE A 330 -1.79 -22.80 -3.33
N GLN A 331 -2.10 -23.15 -2.09
CA GLN A 331 -3.40 -23.70 -1.69
C GLN A 331 -3.97 -22.86 -0.54
N GLU A 332 -5.06 -22.16 -0.82
CA GLU A 332 -5.81 -21.44 0.22
C GLU A 332 -6.88 -22.37 0.80
N ALA A 333 -6.75 -22.69 2.09
CA ALA A 333 -7.77 -23.35 2.89
C ALA A 333 -8.56 -22.30 3.72
N GLU A 334 -9.57 -22.73 4.46
CA GLU A 334 -10.41 -21.85 5.27
C GLU A 334 -9.61 -21.08 6.34
N SER A 335 -8.64 -21.74 6.97
CA SER A 335 -7.89 -21.23 8.12
C SER A 335 -6.48 -20.75 7.79
N LEU A 336 -5.85 -21.26 6.72
CA LEU A 336 -4.47 -20.95 6.35
C LEU A 336 -4.22 -21.12 4.85
N CYS A 337 -3.12 -20.54 4.37
CA CYS A 337 -2.58 -20.80 3.04
C CYS A 337 -1.30 -21.63 3.16
N ALA A 338 -1.24 -22.75 2.42
CA ALA A 338 -0.03 -23.55 2.28
C ALA A 338 0.66 -23.26 0.95
N ILE A 339 1.98 -23.14 0.97
CA ILE A 339 2.81 -22.93 -0.21
C ILE A 339 3.92 -23.97 -0.23
N ASP A 340 3.96 -24.78 -1.28
CA ASP A 340 4.97 -25.81 -1.50
C ASP A 340 5.90 -25.41 -2.65
N VAL A 341 7.21 -25.60 -2.49
CA VAL A 341 8.24 -25.23 -3.46
C VAL A 341 8.83 -26.46 -4.12
N ASN A 342 8.75 -26.52 -5.44
CA ASN A 342 9.25 -27.63 -6.24
C ASN A 342 10.33 -27.17 -7.22
N SER A 343 11.46 -27.92 -7.32
CA SER A 343 12.51 -27.65 -8.29
C SER A 343 12.14 -28.00 -9.75
N GLY A 344 11.09 -28.81 -9.93
CA GLY A 344 10.70 -29.26 -11.27
C GLY A 344 11.81 -30.04 -11.96
N LYS A 345 12.11 -29.65 -13.20
CA LYS A 345 13.21 -30.24 -13.99
C LYS A 345 14.52 -29.44 -13.86
N PHE A 346 14.56 -28.42 -13.01
CA PHE A 346 15.75 -27.60 -12.83
C PHE A 346 16.83 -28.38 -12.06
N THR A 347 17.98 -28.52 -12.70
CA THR A 347 19.19 -29.09 -12.09
C THR A 347 20.32 -28.06 -12.22
N ALA A 348 20.78 -27.51 -11.12
CA ALA A 348 21.97 -26.66 -11.13
C ALA A 348 23.21 -27.49 -11.49
N LYS A 349 24.23 -26.83 -12.06
CA LYS A 349 25.45 -27.50 -12.55
C LYS A 349 26.36 -28.09 -11.44
N SER A 350 26.06 -27.91 -10.15
CA SER A 350 26.96 -28.26 -9.05
C SER A 350 26.41 -29.37 -8.15
N THR A 351 25.60 -29.04 -7.15
CA THR A 351 25.10 -30.03 -6.17
C THR A 351 23.59 -29.93 -5.99
N ILE A 352 23.00 -30.98 -5.37
CA ILE A 352 21.56 -30.97 -4.98
C ILE A 352 21.28 -29.82 -4.03
N GLU A 353 22.20 -29.55 -3.09
CA GLU A 353 22.10 -28.43 -2.15
C GLU A 353 22.09 -27.08 -2.86
N ASP A 354 22.96 -26.87 -3.88
CA ASP A 354 23.01 -25.62 -4.62
C ASP A 354 21.75 -25.42 -5.48
N THR A 355 21.20 -26.50 -6.02
CA THR A 355 19.91 -26.47 -6.72
C THR A 355 18.79 -26.06 -5.77
N ALA A 356 18.72 -26.67 -4.59
CA ALA A 356 17.73 -26.34 -3.58
C ALA A 356 17.82 -24.86 -3.15
N VAL A 357 19.04 -24.36 -2.86
CA VAL A 357 19.26 -22.98 -2.48
C VAL A 357 18.84 -22.00 -3.59
N SER A 358 19.27 -22.27 -4.83
CA SER A 358 18.94 -21.40 -5.96
C SER A 358 17.43 -21.33 -6.21
N THR A 359 16.75 -22.48 -6.21
CA THR A 359 15.29 -22.56 -6.38
C THR A 359 14.58 -21.85 -5.23
N ASN A 360 15.00 -22.06 -3.99
CA ASN A 360 14.37 -21.45 -2.81
C ASN A 360 14.55 -19.93 -2.77
N LEU A 361 15.69 -19.40 -3.20
CA LEU A 361 15.90 -17.95 -3.29
C LEU A 361 14.96 -17.31 -4.34
N GLU A 362 14.82 -17.93 -5.50
CA GLU A 362 13.88 -17.48 -6.53
C GLU A 362 12.42 -17.63 -6.05
N ALA A 363 12.11 -18.75 -5.40
CA ALA A 363 10.80 -19.00 -4.80
C ALA A 363 10.42 -17.94 -3.77
N ALA A 364 11.36 -17.50 -2.93
CA ALA A 364 11.10 -16.46 -1.93
C ALA A 364 10.66 -15.13 -2.56
N GLU A 365 11.24 -14.73 -3.68
CA GLU A 365 10.82 -13.53 -4.44
C GLU A 365 9.42 -13.74 -5.06
N GLU A 366 9.22 -14.88 -5.71
CA GLU A 366 7.94 -15.18 -6.37
C GLU A 366 6.81 -15.35 -5.34
N ILE A 367 7.06 -15.95 -4.17
CA ILE A 367 6.08 -16.03 -3.07
C ILE A 367 5.63 -14.63 -2.67
N ALA A 368 6.57 -13.71 -2.40
CA ALA A 368 6.24 -12.33 -2.04
C ALA A 368 5.37 -11.66 -3.12
N ARG A 369 5.68 -11.88 -4.41
CA ARG A 369 4.88 -11.38 -5.54
C ARG A 369 3.49 -11.99 -5.57
N GLN A 370 3.36 -13.32 -5.43
CA GLN A 370 2.09 -14.03 -5.47
C GLN A 370 1.16 -13.67 -4.29
N LEU A 371 1.72 -13.45 -3.10
CA LEU A 371 0.96 -12.97 -1.94
C LEU A 371 0.28 -11.62 -2.22
N ARG A 372 0.99 -10.70 -2.89
CA ARG A 372 0.45 -9.39 -3.31
C ARG A 372 -0.61 -9.54 -4.40
N LEU A 373 -0.31 -10.28 -5.46
CA LEU A 373 -1.19 -10.46 -6.62
C LEU A 373 -2.52 -11.14 -6.26
N ARG A 374 -2.44 -12.24 -5.50
CA ARG A 374 -3.62 -13.00 -5.06
C ARG A 374 -4.30 -12.39 -3.85
N ASN A 375 -3.67 -11.38 -3.23
CA ASN A 375 -4.13 -10.79 -1.96
C ASN A 375 -4.31 -11.84 -0.85
N ILE A 376 -3.40 -12.80 -0.81
CA ILE A 376 -3.39 -13.82 0.23
C ILE A 376 -3.08 -13.15 1.58
N GLY A 377 -3.84 -13.52 2.60
CA GLY A 377 -3.66 -13.01 3.96
C GLY A 377 -4.17 -14.00 5.00
N GLY A 378 -3.84 -13.76 6.25
CA GLY A 378 -4.03 -14.68 7.37
C GLY A 378 -2.74 -15.44 7.66
N ILE A 379 -2.86 -16.66 8.13
CA ILE A 379 -1.73 -17.56 8.40
C ILE A 379 -1.25 -18.18 7.08
N ILE A 380 0.06 -18.16 6.85
CA ILE A 380 0.70 -18.72 5.66
C ILE A 380 1.83 -19.62 6.13
N VAL A 381 1.86 -20.84 5.61
CA VAL A 381 2.91 -21.82 5.87
C VAL A 381 3.62 -22.14 4.55
N ILE A 382 4.94 -22.05 4.55
CA ILE A 382 5.76 -22.24 3.37
C ILE A 382 6.69 -23.42 3.60
N ASP A 383 6.64 -24.40 2.69
CA ASP A 383 7.53 -25.55 2.63
C ASP A 383 8.55 -25.34 1.52
N PHE A 384 9.77 -24.97 1.92
CA PHE A 384 10.90 -24.81 1.01
C PHE A 384 11.61 -26.16 0.79
N ILE A 385 12.24 -26.31 -0.36
CA ILE A 385 13.06 -27.50 -0.64
C ILE A 385 14.11 -27.65 0.48
N ASP A 386 14.26 -28.88 1.01
CA ASP A 386 15.16 -29.17 2.10
C ASP A 386 16.59 -28.73 1.86
N MET A 387 17.17 -28.06 2.86
CA MET A 387 18.56 -27.58 2.87
C MET A 387 19.28 -28.11 4.11
N LYS A 388 20.42 -28.78 3.91
CA LYS A 388 21.22 -29.33 4.99
C LYS A 388 21.88 -28.24 5.84
N LYS A 389 22.46 -27.20 5.19
CA LYS A 389 23.22 -26.14 5.85
C LYS A 389 22.30 -25.09 6.47
N ALA A 390 22.45 -24.85 7.77
CA ALA A 390 21.72 -23.79 8.48
C ALA A 390 21.96 -22.38 7.89
N SER A 391 23.17 -22.13 7.37
CA SER A 391 23.50 -20.87 6.67
C SER A 391 22.66 -20.63 5.42
N ASN A 392 22.30 -21.70 4.68
CA ASN A 392 21.46 -21.62 3.48
C ASN A 392 20.01 -21.36 3.86
N ARG A 393 19.49 -22.04 4.89
CA ARG A 393 18.15 -21.75 5.44
C ARG A 393 18.02 -20.30 5.89
N LYS A 394 19.06 -19.75 6.56
CA LYS A 394 19.09 -18.35 6.95
C LYS A 394 19.06 -17.40 5.73
N LYS A 395 19.83 -17.67 4.69
CA LYS A 395 19.82 -16.87 3.44
C LYS A 395 18.43 -16.82 2.80
N VAL A 396 17.72 -17.95 2.71
CA VAL A 396 16.38 -18.01 2.13
C VAL A 396 15.39 -17.23 2.99
N LEU A 397 15.45 -17.35 4.32
CA LEU A 397 14.61 -16.58 5.24
C LEU A 397 14.86 -15.07 5.11
N GLU A 398 16.12 -14.65 5.01
CA GLU A 398 16.48 -13.24 4.81
C GLU A 398 15.99 -12.72 3.46
N LYS A 399 16.09 -13.52 2.40
CA LYS A 399 15.57 -13.19 1.07
C LYS A 399 14.05 -13.00 1.06
N LEU A 400 13.32 -13.88 1.75
CA LEU A 400 11.87 -13.74 1.89
C LEU A 400 11.50 -12.46 2.66
N ARG A 401 12.21 -12.18 3.75
CA ARG A 401 12.02 -10.93 4.51
C ARG A 401 12.31 -9.69 3.67
N GLU A 402 13.35 -9.72 2.86
CA GLU A 402 13.70 -8.64 1.95
C GLU A 402 12.63 -8.42 0.88
N ALA A 403 12.21 -9.50 0.20
CA ALA A 403 11.21 -9.45 -0.85
C ALA A 403 9.83 -8.96 -0.36
N THR A 404 9.51 -9.21 0.92
CA THR A 404 8.25 -8.78 1.52
C THR A 404 8.28 -7.35 2.08
N LYS A 405 9.43 -6.69 2.22
CA LYS A 405 9.53 -5.31 2.75
C LYS A 405 8.73 -4.27 1.94
N VAL A 406 8.61 -4.47 0.65
CA VAL A 406 7.89 -3.57 -0.26
C VAL A 406 6.38 -3.75 -0.22
N ASP A 407 5.88 -4.78 0.47
CA ASP A 407 4.44 -4.99 0.62
C ASP A 407 3.88 -3.99 1.64
N LYS A 408 2.82 -3.30 1.24
CA LYS A 408 2.10 -2.35 2.11
C LYS A 408 1.21 -3.03 3.17
N ALA A 409 1.09 -4.36 3.15
CA ALA A 409 0.41 -5.13 4.18
C ALA A 409 1.34 -5.37 5.37
N LYS A 410 0.78 -5.41 6.58
CA LYS A 410 1.54 -5.84 7.75
C LYS A 410 1.90 -7.31 7.60
N ILE A 411 3.19 -7.63 7.69
CA ILE A 411 3.74 -8.98 7.58
C ILE A 411 4.60 -9.26 8.78
N GLU A 412 4.45 -10.46 9.35
CA GLU A 412 5.32 -11.00 10.39
C GLU A 412 5.81 -12.38 9.94
N ILE A 413 7.13 -12.62 10.00
CA ILE A 413 7.76 -13.86 9.53
C ILE A 413 8.59 -14.43 10.68
N TRP A 414 8.27 -15.66 11.07
CA TRP A 414 8.96 -16.38 12.14
C TRP A 414 10.19 -17.14 11.63
N PRO A 415 11.10 -17.54 12.52
CA PRO A 415 12.21 -18.43 12.18
C PRO A 415 11.72 -19.78 11.63
N VAL A 416 12.61 -20.48 10.92
CA VAL A 416 12.33 -21.85 10.43
C VAL A 416 11.98 -22.75 11.62
N THR A 417 10.87 -23.48 11.51
CA THR A 417 10.40 -24.41 12.54
C THR A 417 11.28 -25.66 12.61
N LYS A 418 11.05 -26.52 13.63
CA LYS A 418 11.73 -27.81 13.75
C LYS A 418 11.38 -28.78 12.58
N LEU A 419 10.27 -28.58 11.93
CA LEU A 419 9.83 -29.33 10.75
C LEU A 419 10.41 -28.81 9.43
N GLY A 420 11.20 -27.72 9.46
CA GLY A 420 11.75 -27.10 8.25
C GLY A 420 10.87 -26.03 7.62
N LEU A 421 9.64 -25.84 8.12
CA LEU A 421 8.66 -24.90 7.55
C LEU A 421 8.95 -23.46 7.96
N ILE A 422 8.56 -22.50 7.12
CA ILE A 422 8.49 -21.07 7.48
C ILE A 422 7.04 -20.69 7.69
N GLU A 423 6.77 -20.14 8.86
CA GLU A 423 5.47 -19.60 9.23
C GLU A 423 5.48 -18.08 9.09
N MET A 424 4.40 -17.52 8.55
CA MET A 424 4.22 -16.07 8.46
C MET A 424 2.74 -15.69 8.56
N THR A 425 2.49 -14.44 8.94
CA THR A 425 1.18 -13.81 8.79
C THR A 425 1.27 -12.62 7.86
N ARG A 426 0.21 -12.40 7.11
CA ARG A 426 0.03 -11.23 6.27
C ARG A 426 -1.38 -10.68 6.48
N GLU A 427 -1.50 -9.38 6.74
CA GLU A 427 -2.78 -8.72 6.79
C GLU A 427 -3.44 -8.74 5.39
N ARG A 428 -4.65 -9.29 5.29
CA ARG A 428 -5.40 -9.25 4.04
C ARG A 428 -5.84 -7.81 3.77
N LYS A 429 -5.29 -7.21 2.73
CA LYS A 429 -5.79 -5.90 2.29
C LYS A 429 -7.16 -6.07 1.66
N LYS A 430 -8.09 -5.25 2.09
CA LYS A 430 -9.42 -5.22 1.49
C LYS A 430 -9.27 -4.70 0.05
N LYS A 431 -9.67 -5.52 -0.90
CA LYS A 431 -9.72 -5.16 -2.33
C LYS A 431 -11.02 -4.46 -2.64
#